data_684d277fc5b0c02908870802b780d297
#
_entry.id   684d277fc5b0c02908870802b780d297
#
_cell.length_a   1.000
_cell.length_b   1.000
_cell.length_c   1.000
_cell.angle_alpha   90.00
_cell.angle_beta   90.00
_cell.angle_gamma   90.00
#
_symmetry.space_group_name_H-M   'P 1'
#
loop_
_entity.id
_entity.type
_entity.pdbx_description
1 polymer ?
#
loop_
_entity_poly.entity_id
_entity_poly.type
_entity_poly.pdbx_seq_one_letter_code
_entity_poly.pdbx_strand_id
1 'polypeptide(L)'
;MTTPSWAGSLLVATPALGDPTFHRSVVLLLDHDEEGALGVVVNRPTEIDVGAVLPDWQAYAGVPGVVFHGGPVDLDSALALGAVRSAVHGPTGLVLPGFTGSDLLGWRRVIGDLGLVDLDAPPELVVPALDSLRIFAGYAGWGSGQLEDEVGAGAWWVLPAEPADAFADAPGELWRAVLRRQPGELALLSTYPEDPALN
;
A
#
# COMPACT_ATOMS: atom_id res chain seq x y z
N MET A 1 -8.21 26.37 -8.61
CA MET A 1 -9.10 25.25 -8.23
C MET A 1 -8.12 24.16 -7.77
N THR A 2 -8.12 23.84 -6.49
CA THR A 2 -7.26 22.76 -5.97
C THR A 2 -7.76 21.44 -6.53
N THR A 3 -6.90 20.71 -7.22
CA THR A 3 -7.17 19.33 -7.65
C THR A 3 -7.45 18.49 -6.40
N PRO A 4 -8.51 17.67 -6.36
CA PRO A 4 -8.75 16.81 -5.21
C PRO A 4 -7.59 15.84 -5.04
N SER A 5 -7.02 15.77 -3.83
CA SER A 5 -5.96 14.81 -3.53
C SER A 5 -6.48 13.37 -3.60
N TRP A 6 -5.71 12.48 -4.22
CA TRP A 6 -5.94 11.04 -4.26
C TRP A 6 -5.13 10.29 -3.20
N ALA A 7 -4.44 10.99 -2.30
CA ALA A 7 -3.74 10.33 -1.19
C ALA A 7 -4.69 9.40 -0.42
N GLY A 8 -4.20 8.21 -0.07
CA GLY A 8 -5.00 7.16 0.56
C GLY A 8 -5.88 6.35 -0.41
N SER A 9 -5.80 6.57 -1.73
CA SER A 9 -6.47 5.76 -2.74
C SER A 9 -5.53 4.68 -3.30
N LEU A 10 -6.10 3.70 -4.01
CA LEU A 10 -5.35 2.76 -4.83
C LEU A 10 -5.27 3.26 -6.27
N LEU A 11 -4.08 3.16 -6.85
CA LEU A 11 -3.91 3.14 -8.31
C LEU A 11 -3.83 1.68 -8.75
N VAL A 12 -4.76 1.27 -9.57
CA VAL A 12 -4.81 -0.09 -10.12
C VAL A 12 -4.46 -0.03 -11.60
N ALA A 13 -3.37 -0.70 -11.98
CA ALA A 13 -2.90 -0.72 -13.36
C ALA A 13 -3.95 -1.30 -14.29
N THR A 14 -4.29 -0.57 -15.37
CA THR A 14 -5.20 -1.08 -16.39
C THR A 14 -4.49 -2.06 -17.32
N PRO A 15 -5.21 -2.92 -18.05
CA PRO A 15 -4.60 -3.76 -19.09
C PRO A 15 -3.95 -2.96 -20.24
N ALA A 16 -4.28 -1.67 -20.38
CA ALA A 16 -3.71 -0.79 -21.39
C ALA A 16 -2.37 -0.19 -20.97
N LEU A 17 -2.00 -0.28 -19.68
CA LEU A 17 -0.71 0.19 -19.20
C LEU A 17 0.42 -0.67 -19.79
N GLY A 18 1.20 -0.05 -20.70
CA GLY A 18 2.24 -0.75 -21.45
C GLY A 18 3.55 -0.94 -20.70
N ASP A 19 3.72 -0.33 -19.51
CA ASP A 19 4.94 -0.47 -18.72
C ASP A 19 4.95 -1.82 -17.98
N PRO A 20 5.90 -2.72 -18.31
CA PRO A 20 5.99 -4.02 -17.65
C PRO A 20 6.28 -3.93 -16.15
N THR A 21 6.90 -2.83 -15.69
CA THR A 21 7.19 -2.59 -14.27
C THR A 21 5.91 -2.55 -13.43
N PHE A 22 4.84 -2.01 -14.01
CA PHE A 22 3.55 -1.86 -13.33
C PHE A 22 2.45 -2.79 -13.84
N HIS A 23 2.78 -3.79 -14.67
CA HIS A 23 1.76 -4.74 -15.13
C HIS A 23 1.01 -5.37 -13.95
N ARG A 24 -0.34 -5.18 -13.89
CA ARG A 24 -1.20 -5.63 -12.77
C ARG A 24 -0.76 -5.19 -11.38
N SER A 25 -0.06 -4.06 -11.28
CA SER A 25 0.26 -3.53 -9.96
C SER A 25 -0.95 -2.87 -9.30
N VAL A 26 -0.92 -2.89 -7.99
CA VAL A 26 -1.78 -2.13 -7.11
C VAL A 26 -0.87 -1.24 -6.28
N VAL A 27 -0.99 0.06 -6.45
CA VAL A 27 -0.19 1.07 -5.75
C VAL A 27 -1.07 1.77 -4.73
N LEU A 28 -0.66 1.80 -3.48
CA LEU A 28 -1.27 2.67 -2.47
C LEU A 28 -0.61 4.05 -2.54
N LEU A 29 -1.39 5.08 -2.81
CA LEU A 29 -0.91 6.46 -2.78
C LEU A 29 -0.73 6.92 -1.33
N LEU A 30 0.50 7.29 -0.98
CA LEU A 30 0.88 7.77 0.33
C LEU A 30 0.76 9.30 0.45
N ASP A 31 0.98 9.97 -0.69
CA ASP A 31 0.88 11.42 -0.81
C ASP A 31 0.49 11.81 -2.24
N HIS A 32 -0.23 12.94 -2.38
CA HIS A 32 -0.61 13.50 -3.66
C HIS A 32 -0.98 14.98 -3.52
N ASP A 33 -0.24 15.85 -4.19
CA ASP A 33 -0.46 17.29 -4.22
C ASP A 33 -0.05 17.90 -5.57
N GLU A 34 0.06 19.22 -5.64
CA GLU A 34 0.43 19.96 -6.85
C GLU A 34 1.89 19.72 -7.27
N GLU A 35 2.76 19.25 -6.38
CA GLU A 35 4.16 18.93 -6.65
C GLU A 35 4.34 17.54 -7.24
N GLY A 36 3.35 16.63 -7.03
CA GLY A 36 3.32 15.28 -7.59
C GLY A 36 2.66 14.26 -6.70
N ALA A 37 3.05 12.98 -6.86
CA ALA A 37 2.51 11.89 -6.09
C ALA A 37 3.59 10.88 -5.67
N LEU A 38 3.38 10.23 -4.55
CA LEU A 38 4.21 9.16 -4.02
C LEU A 38 3.32 8.00 -3.58
N GLY A 39 3.73 6.79 -3.94
CA GLY A 39 3.02 5.58 -3.55
C GLY A 39 3.92 4.35 -3.45
N VAL A 40 3.38 3.26 -2.95
CA VAL A 40 4.07 1.97 -2.89
C VAL A 40 3.24 0.87 -3.55
N VAL A 41 3.90 0.04 -4.35
CA VAL A 41 3.28 -1.16 -4.93
C VAL A 41 3.09 -2.19 -3.81
N VAL A 42 1.84 -2.53 -3.50
CA VAL A 42 1.52 -3.37 -2.34
C VAL A 42 1.36 -4.87 -2.68
N ASN A 43 1.47 -5.24 -3.95
CA ASN A 43 1.24 -6.61 -4.42
C ASN A 43 2.45 -7.27 -5.10
N ARG A 44 3.68 -6.84 -4.79
CA ARG A 44 4.93 -7.38 -5.37
C ARG A 44 5.85 -7.93 -4.27
N PRO A 45 5.58 -9.11 -3.71
CA PRO A 45 6.52 -9.74 -2.78
C PRO A 45 7.79 -10.13 -3.51
N THR A 46 8.94 -10.02 -2.84
CA THR A 46 10.22 -10.56 -3.29
C THR A 46 10.50 -11.90 -2.60
N GLU A 47 11.66 -12.49 -2.89
CA GLU A 47 12.17 -13.68 -2.18
C GLU A 47 13.08 -13.31 -1.01
N ILE A 48 13.23 -12.03 -0.67
CA ILE A 48 14.14 -11.53 0.36
C ILE A 48 13.40 -11.47 1.69
N ASP A 49 13.80 -12.28 2.66
CA ASP A 49 13.28 -12.19 4.03
C ASP A 49 13.56 -10.80 4.62
N VAL A 50 12.60 -10.27 5.37
CA VAL A 50 12.78 -8.99 6.07
C VAL A 50 14.01 -9.02 6.97
N GLY A 51 14.28 -10.14 7.65
CA GLY A 51 15.44 -10.31 8.54
C GLY A 51 16.79 -10.25 7.84
N ALA A 52 16.85 -10.43 6.53
CA ALA A 52 18.09 -10.30 5.77
C ALA A 52 18.54 -8.83 5.65
N VAL A 53 17.61 -7.88 5.70
CA VAL A 53 17.87 -6.43 5.55
C VAL A 53 17.57 -5.64 6.83
N LEU A 54 16.57 -6.06 7.60
CA LEU A 54 16.09 -5.41 8.83
C LEU A 54 15.86 -6.49 9.92
N PRO A 55 16.93 -7.04 10.53
CA PRO A 55 16.82 -8.18 11.46
C PRO A 55 15.87 -7.93 12.63
N ASP A 56 15.89 -6.72 13.18
CA ASP A 56 15.08 -6.35 14.35
C ASP A 56 13.57 -6.28 14.03
N TRP A 57 13.20 -6.20 12.74
CA TRP A 57 11.82 -6.10 12.27
C TRP A 57 11.22 -7.44 11.80
N GLN A 58 12.05 -8.49 11.61
CA GLN A 58 11.59 -9.78 11.07
C GLN A 58 10.44 -10.40 11.87
N ALA A 59 10.53 -10.35 13.19
CA ALA A 59 9.54 -10.96 14.08
C ALA A 59 8.15 -10.31 13.99
N TYR A 60 8.07 -9.11 13.39
CA TYR A 60 6.88 -8.29 13.31
C TYR A 60 6.32 -8.17 11.88
N ALA A 61 7.08 -8.64 10.89
CA ALA A 61 6.63 -8.64 9.51
C ALA A 61 5.43 -9.58 9.32
N GLY A 62 4.39 -9.05 8.67
CA GLY A 62 3.19 -9.82 8.30
C GLY A 62 3.49 -10.86 7.22
N VAL A 63 2.58 -11.82 7.05
CA VAL A 63 2.69 -12.88 6.02
C VAL A 63 2.43 -12.32 4.62
N PRO A 64 3.30 -12.65 3.63
CA PRO A 64 4.61 -13.31 3.77
C PRO A 64 5.63 -12.37 4.42
N GLY A 65 6.52 -12.90 5.27
CA GLY A 65 7.54 -12.16 6.02
C GLY A 65 8.74 -11.74 5.16
N VAL A 66 8.48 -11.26 3.96
CA VAL A 66 9.46 -10.83 2.96
C VAL A 66 9.36 -9.34 2.68
N VAL A 67 10.41 -8.78 2.11
CA VAL A 67 10.41 -7.43 1.57
C VAL A 67 9.57 -7.39 0.29
N PHE A 68 8.78 -6.35 0.11
CA PHE A 68 8.03 -6.11 -1.12
C PHE A 68 8.77 -5.09 -2.00
N HIS A 69 8.66 -5.24 -3.31
CA HIS A 69 9.15 -4.25 -4.26
C HIS A 69 8.12 -3.10 -4.34
N GLY A 70 8.40 -1.99 -3.66
CA GLY A 70 7.48 -0.85 -3.54
C GLY A 70 7.41 0.04 -4.78
N GLY A 71 8.38 -0.05 -5.69
CA GLY A 71 8.44 0.72 -6.93
C GLY A 71 9.87 0.88 -7.44
N PRO A 72 10.06 1.52 -8.61
CA PRO A 72 11.36 1.59 -9.27
C PRO A 72 12.30 2.68 -8.72
N VAL A 73 11.80 3.56 -7.84
CA VAL A 73 12.57 4.69 -7.32
C VAL A 73 13.23 4.30 -6.00
N ASP A 74 14.51 4.62 -5.85
CA ASP A 74 15.27 4.50 -4.60
C ASP A 74 15.20 3.11 -3.95
N LEU A 75 15.60 2.09 -4.68
CA LEU A 75 15.51 0.68 -4.27
C LEU A 75 16.34 0.34 -3.02
N ASP A 76 17.29 1.19 -2.66
CA ASP A 76 18.11 1.05 -1.45
C ASP A 76 17.42 1.64 -0.21
N SER A 77 16.31 2.35 -0.39
CA SER A 77 15.49 2.88 0.71
C SER A 77 14.40 1.91 1.09
N ALA A 78 14.19 1.76 2.40
CA ALA A 78 13.10 0.97 2.95
C ALA A 78 11.96 1.87 3.44
N LEU A 79 10.72 1.49 3.10
CA LEU A 79 9.50 2.05 3.64
C LEU A 79 8.74 0.95 4.40
N ALA A 80 8.03 1.33 5.46
CA ALA A 80 7.17 0.41 6.16
C ALA A 80 5.74 0.95 6.29
N LEU A 81 4.77 0.09 6.04
CA LEU A 81 3.37 0.33 6.35
C LEU A 81 2.98 -0.49 7.58
N GLY A 82 2.26 0.14 8.50
CA GLY A 82 1.73 -0.51 9.69
C GLY A 82 0.27 -0.15 9.91
N ALA A 83 -0.56 -1.16 10.20
CA ALA A 83 -1.92 -0.95 10.67
C ALA A 83 -1.92 -0.92 12.20
N VAL A 84 -2.44 0.16 12.78
CA VAL A 84 -2.62 0.24 14.23
C VAL A 84 -3.86 -0.53 14.64
N ARG A 85 -3.81 -1.14 15.83
CA ARG A 85 -4.95 -1.82 16.42
C ARG A 85 -6.10 -0.84 16.59
N SER A 86 -7.20 -1.10 15.89
CA SER A 86 -8.46 -0.43 16.21
C SER A 86 -8.75 -0.69 17.68
N ALA A 87 -9.02 0.37 18.45
CA ALA A 87 -9.43 0.23 19.84
C ALA A 87 -10.60 -0.77 19.86
N VAL A 88 -10.34 -1.99 20.32
CA VAL A 88 -11.35 -3.03 20.41
C VAL A 88 -12.45 -2.47 21.30
N HIS A 89 -13.61 -2.23 20.72
CA HIS A 89 -14.84 -2.08 21.49
C HIS A 89 -15.12 -3.45 22.12
N GLY A 90 -14.37 -3.75 23.18
CA GLY A 90 -14.72 -4.88 24.04
C GLY A 90 -16.07 -4.60 24.68
N PRO A 91 -16.83 -5.64 25.07
CA PRO A 91 -18.15 -5.49 25.68
C PRO A 91 -18.15 -4.67 27.00
N THR A 92 -17.02 -4.27 27.48
CA THR A 92 -16.82 -3.47 28.72
C THR A 92 -16.43 -2.02 28.47
N GLY A 93 -16.40 -1.53 27.21
CA GLY A 93 -16.19 -0.10 26.93
C GLY A 93 -14.89 0.50 27.49
N LEU A 94 -13.85 -0.30 27.72
CA LEU A 94 -12.56 0.19 28.16
C LEU A 94 -11.84 0.80 26.96
N VAL A 95 -12.14 2.05 26.68
CA VAL A 95 -11.31 2.93 25.87
C VAL A 95 -10.03 3.14 26.69
N LEU A 96 -8.90 2.60 26.25
CA LEU A 96 -7.61 3.06 26.75
C LEU A 96 -7.52 4.56 26.39
N PRO A 97 -7.59 5.46 27.36
CA PRO A 97 -7.57 6.88 27.06
C PRO A 97 -6.22 7.23 26.47
N GLY A 98 -6.19 7.81 25.27
CA GLY A 98 -5.04 8.50 24.74
C GLY A 98 -4.43 7.99 23.43
N PHE A 99 -4.92 6.92 22.80
CA PHE A 99 -4.45 6.53 21.48
C PHE A 99 -5.37 7.02 20.37
N THR A 100 -5.26 8.29 20.03
CA THR A 100 -5.55 8.72 18.66
C THR A 100 -4.31 8.42 17.85
N GLY A 101 -4.44 7.77 16.67
CA GLY A 101 -3.29 7.36 15.87
C GLY A 101 -2.33 8.48 15.41
N SER A 102 -2.58 9.73 15.80
CA SER A 102 -1.70 10.88 15.63
C SER A 102 -0.60 10.99 16.71
N ASP A 103 -0.69 10.22 17.81
CA ASP A 103 0.20 10.36 18.97
C ASP A 103 1.19 9.20 19.09
N LEU A 104 1.22 8.26 18.12
CA LEU A 104 2.19 7.18 18.07
C LEU A 104 3.54 7.72 17.59
N LEU A 105 4.52 7.69 18.47
CA LEU A 105 5.89 8.00 18.11
C LEU A 105 6.34 7.03 16.99
N GLY A 106 6.78 7.56 15.85
CA GLY A 106 7.25 6.73 14.74
C GLY A 106 6.16 6.14 13.83
N TRP A 107 4.92 6.63 13.89
CA TRP A 107 3.84 6.24 12.96
C TRP A 107 3.11 7.47 12.42
N ARG A 108 2.90 7.55 11.12
CA ARG A 108 2.19 8.63 10.43
C ARG A 108 1.04 8.07 9.61
N ARG A 109 -0.17 8.49 9.92
CA ARG A 109 -1.41 8.05 9.24
C ARG A 109 -1.37 8.32 7.73
N VAL A 110 -1.85 7.36 6.95
CA VAL A 110 -2.15 7.48 5.51
C VAL A 110 -3.67 7.41 5.31
N ILE A 111 -4.31 6.31 5.69
CA ILE A 111 -5.76 6.13 5.59
C ILE A 111 -6.28 5.24 6.72
N GLY A 112 -7.39 5.62 7.35
CA GLY A 112 -7.97 4.84 8.44
C GLY A 112 -6.95 4.54 9.54
N ASP A 113 -6.73 3.26 9.81
CA ASP A 113 -5.76 2.77 10.79
C ASP A 113 -4.41 2.39 10.15
N LEU A 114 -4.24 2.64 8.86
CA LEU A 114 -3.01 2.40 8.10
C LEU A 114 -2.12 3.64 8.07
N GLY A 115 -0.83 3.48 8.29
CA GLY A 115 0.16 4.56 8.23
C GLY A 115 1.57 4.09 7.94
N LEU A 116 2.45 5.06 7.71
CA LEU A 116 3.89 4.86 7.59
C LEU A 116 4.51 4.65 8.96
N VAL A 117 5.42 3.68 9.04
CA VAL A 117 6.21 3.38 10.24
C VAL A 117 7.63 3.89 10.03
N ASP A 118 8.16 4.60 11.02
CA ASP A 118 9.55 5.03 11.07
C ASP A 118 10.43 3.82 11.44
N LEU A 119 11.22 3.34 10.50
CA LEU A 119 12.13 2.20 10.67
C LEU A 119 13.40 2.54 11.46
N ASP A 120 13.71 3.82 11.64
CA ASP A 120 14.81 4.28 12.49
C ASP A 120 14.41 4.29 13.98
N ALA A 121 13.12 4.23 14.28
CA ALA A 121 12.64 4.08 15.65
C ALA A 121 12.85 2.64 16.15
N PRO A 122 13.16 2.44 17.46
CA PRO A 122 13.20 1.10 18.03
C PRO A 122 11.86 0.39 17.87
N PRO A 123 11.84 -0.86 17.32
CA PRO A 123 10.59 -1.60 17.08
C PRO A 123 9.71 -1.71 18.31
N GLU A 124 10.29 -1.83 19.48
CA GLU A 124 9.61 -1.98 20.78
C GLU A 124 8.70 -0.79 21.13
N LEU A 125 8.96 0.38 20.55
CA LEU A 125 8.15 1.58 20.77
C LEU A 125 6.90 1.64 19.90
N VAL A 126 6.96 1.06 18.70
CA VAL A 126 5.89 1.18 17.68
C VAL A 126 5.07 -0.10 17.59
N VAL A 127 5.73 -1.24 17.54
CA VAL A 127 5.12 -2.56 17.28
C VAL A 127 3.99 -2.93 18.26
N PRO A 128 4.05 -2.62 19.58
CA PRO A 128 2.95 -2.98 20.48
C PRO A 128 1.59 -2.41 20.09
N ALA A 129 1.59 -1.33 19.28
CA ALA A 129 0.39 -0.70 18.79
C ALA A 129 -0.06 -1.21 17.41
N LEU A 130 0.76 -2.02 16.72
CA LEU A 130 0.48 -2.51 15.37
C LEU A 130 -0.19 -3.88 15.40
N ASP A 131 -1.13 -4.10 14.48
CA ASP A 131 -1.71 -5.40 14.14
C ASP A 131 -0.96 -6.04 12.97
N SER A 132 -0.46 -5.22 12.04
CA SER A 132 0.20 -5.68 10.82
C SER A 132 1.32 -4.72 10.45
N LEU A 133 2.40 -5.28 9.88
CA LEU A 133 3.54 -4.54 9.37
C LEU A 133 4.00 -5.15 8.04
N ARG A 134 4.32 -4.30 7.06
CA ARG A 134 4.90 -4.72 5.77
C ARG A 134 6.00 -3.77 5.35
N ILE A 135 7.12 -4.35 4.90
CA ILE A 135 8.32 -3.62 4.48
C ILE A 135 8.42 -3.61 2.96
N PHE A 136 8.78 -2.45 2.41
CA PHE A 136 8.93 -2.22 0.98
C PHE A 136 10.32 -1.68 0.67
N ALA A 137 10.94 -2.17 -0.41
CA ALA A 137 12.13 -1.57 -1.00
C ALA A 137 11.72 -0.67 -2.17
N GLY A 138 12.15 0.58 -2.13
CA GLY A 138 11.79 1.59 -3.10
C GLY A 138 10.32 2.02 -3.06
N TYR A 139 9.98 2.93 -3.95
CA TYR A 139 8.63 3.49 -4.08
C TYR A 139 8.32 3.86 -5.54
N ALA A 140 7.08 4.19 -5.82
CA ALA A 140 6.64 4.78 -7.09
C ALA A 140 6.43 6.28 -6.90
N GLY A 141 6.96 7.08 -7.82
CA GLY A 141 6.86 8.53 -7.78
C GLY A 141 6.40 9.11 -9.11
N TRP A 142 5.62 10.15 -9.05
CA TRP A 142 5.13 10.94 -10.19
C TRP A 142 5.46 12.40 -9.96
N GLY A 143 5.96 13.07 -10.99
CA GLY A 143 6.14 14.52 -10.97
C GLY A 143 4.80 15.27 -11.06
N SER A 144 4.86 16.60 -10.90
CA SER A 144 3.69 17.49 -10.99
C SER A 144 2.88 17.24 -12.26
N GLY A 145 1.58 16.92 -12.12
CA GLY A 145 0.63 16.66 -13.21
C GLY A 145 0.80 15.33 -13.94
N GLN A 146 1.89 14.58 -13.68
CA GLN A 146 2.17 13.33 -14.41
C GLN A 146 1.12 12.27 -14.10
N LEU A 147 0.72 12.11 -12.83
CA LEU A 147 -0.26 11.11 -12.45
C LEU A 147 -1.62 11.41 -13.06
N GLU A 148 -2.03 12.67 -13.07
CA GLU A 148 -3.29 13.10 -13.69
C GLU A 148 -3.31 12.80 -15.18
N ASP A 149 -2.21 13.05 -15.88
CA ASP A 149 -2.07 12.76 -17.31
C ASP A 149 -2.17 11.24 -17.58
N GLU A 150 -1.51 10.42 -16.75
CA GLU A 150 -1.55 8.96 -16.86
C GLU A 150 -2.96 8.39 -16.56
N VAL A 151 -3.65 8.92 -15.55
CA VAL A 151 -5.05 8.56 -15.25
C VAL A 151 -5.95 8.99 -16.41
N GLY A 152 -5.78 10.22 -16.94
CA GLY A 152 -6.51 10.73 -18.10
C GLY A 152 -6.28 9.90 -19.37
N ALA A 153 -5.09 9.36 -19.54
CA ALA A 153 -4.74 8.44 -20.63
C ALA A 153 -5.25 7.00 -20.43
N GLY A 154 -5.86 6.70 -19.27
CA GLY A 154 -6.41 5.38 -18.98
C GLY A 154 -5.37 4.35 -18.53
N ALA A 155 -4.20 4.78 -18.07
CA ALA A 155 -3.17 3.88 -17.52
C ALA A 155 -3.55 3.34 -16.15
N TRP A 156 -4.27 4.12 -15.35
CA TRP A 156 -4.64 3.81 -13.98
C TRP A 156 -6.12 4.01 -13.71
N TRP A 157 -6.70 3.13 -12.90
CA TRP A 157 -7.95 3.37 -12.18
C TRP A 157 -7.62 3.87 -10.78
N VAL A 158 -8.21 4.99 -10.38
CA VAL A 158 -8.16 5.49 -9.00
C VAL A 158 -9.35 4.91 -8.25
N LEU A 159 -9.08 4.02 -7.30
CA LEU A 159 -10.11 3.25 -6.58
C LEU A 159 -10.00 3.46 -5.07
N PRO A 160 -11.10 3.30 -4.31
CA PRO A 160 -11.04 3.34 -2.85
C PRO A 160 -10.13 2.25 -2.29
N ALA A 161 -9.24 2.64 -1.38
CA ALA A 161 -8.40 1.69 -0.65
C ALA A 161 -9.11 1.20 0.62
N GLU A 162 -8.85 -0.06 0.97
CA GLU A 162 -9.11 -0.60 2.29
C GLU A 162 -7.77 -0.82 3.00
N PRO A 163 -7.63 -0.56 4.31
CA PRO A 163 -6.36 -0.77 5.02
C PRO A 163 -5.79 -2.19 4.85
N ALA A 164 -6.67 -3.19 4.72
CA ALA A 164 -6.29 -4.59 4.50
C ALA A 164 -5.61 -4.85 3.14
N ASP A 165 -5.77 -3.97 2.15
CA ASP A 165 -5.13 -4.13 0.83
C ASP A 165 -3.60 -4.13 0.94
N ALA A 166 -3.06 -3.31 1.85
CA ALA A 166 -1.63 -3.25 2.09
C ALA A 166 -1.05 -4.52 2.73
N PHE A 167 -1.90 -5.40 3.29
CA PHE A 167 -1.51 -6.59 4.04
C PHE A 167 -2.13 -7.89 3.49
N ALA A 168 -2.53 -7.89 2.21
CA ALA A 168 -3.15 -9.07 1.60
C ALA A 168 -2.24 -10.31 1.75
N ASP A 169 -2.81 -11.43 2.23
CA ASP A 169 -2.11 -12.71 2.41
C ASP A 169 -1.71 -13.34 1.06
N ALA A 170 -2.48 -13.06 0.01
CA ALA A 170 -2.22 -13.48 -1.36
C ALA A 170 -1.98 -12.25 -2.26
N PRO A 171 -0.82 -11.57 -2.15
CA PRO A 171 -0.57 -10.31 -2.86
C PRO A 171 -0.65 -10.45 -4.38
N GLY A 172 -0.30 -11.60 -4.95
CA GLY A 172 -0.46 -11.87 -6.39
C GLY A 172 -1.90 -11.81 -6.89
N GLU A 173 -2.88 -12.09 -6.02
CA GLU A 173 -4.31 -12.03 -6.34
C GLU A 173 -4.96 -10.67 -6.05
N LEU A 174 -4.23 -9.75 -5.44
CA LEU A 174 -4.79 -8.47 -4.96
C LEU A 174 -5.38 -7.64 -6.11
N TRP A 175 -4.74 -7.58 -7.27
CA TRP A 175 -5.25 -6.87 -8.44
C TRP A 175 -6.66 -7.36 -8.83
N ARG A 176 -6.86 -8.67 -8.87
CA ARG A 176 -8.16 -9.29 -9.16
C ARG A 176 -9.15 -9.03 -8.03
N ALA A 177 -8.70 -9.11 -6.78
CA ALA A 177 -9.54 -8.91 -5.60
C ALA A 177 -10.09 -7.48 -5.53
N VAL A 178 -9.23 -6.48 -5.76
CA VAL A 178 -9.62 -5.06 -5.78
C VAL A 178 -10.62 -4.78 -6.88
N LEU A 179 -10.42 -5.30 -8.10
CA LEU A 179 -11.36 -5.12 -9.20
C LEU A 179 -12.71 -5.81 -8.94
N ARG A 180 -12.70 -7.03 -8.39
CA ARG A 180 -13.90 -7.83 -8.14
C ARG A 180 -14.87 -7.15 -7.17
N ARG A 181 -14.36 -6.35 -6.23
CA ARG A 181 -15.20 -5.61 -5.28
C ARG A 181 -15.79 -4.31 -5.85
N GLN A 182 -15.36 -3.90 -7.05
CA GLN A 182 -15.89 -2.70 -7.70
C GLN A 182 -17.24 -2.99 -8.38
N PRO A 183 -18.12 -1.99 -8.49
CA PRO A 183 -19.36 -2.14 -9.24
C PRO A 183 -19.11 -2.18 -10.76
N GLY A 184 -20.07 -2.77 -11.50
CA GLY A 184 -20.13 -2.67 -12.95
C GLY A 184 -19.02 -3.42 -13.71
N GLU A 185 -18.51 -2.80 -14.77
CA GLU A 185 -17.58 -3.41 -15.71
C GLU A 185 -16.21 -3.74 -15.09
N LEU A 186 -15.77 -2.98 -14.09
CA LEU A 186 -14.50 -3.24 -13.42
C LEU A 186 -14.46 -4.63 -12.77
N ALA A 187 -15.58 -5.08 -12.20
CA ALA A 187 -15.66 -6.43 -11.64
C ALA A 187 -15.43 -7.52 -12.70
N LEU A 188 -15.90 -7.31 -13.93
CA LEU A 188 -15.70 -8.24 -15.06
C LEU A 188 -14.22 -8.31 -15.46
N LEU A 189 -13.50 -7.19 -15.39
CA LEU A 189 -12.07 -7.13 -15.70
C LEU A 189 -11.22 -7.93 -14.71
N SER A 190 -11.74 -8.28 -13.54
CA SER A 190 -11.04 -9.18 -12.60
C SER A 190 -10.76 -10.56 -13.24
N THR A 191 -11.50 -10.96 -14.26
CA THR A 191 -11.33 -12.22 -15.00
C THR A 191 -10.39 -12.09 -16.20
N TYR A 192 -9.87 -10.89 -16.48
CA TYR A 192 -8.98 -10.65 -17.62
C TYR A 192 -7.75 -11.57 -17.55
N PRO A 193 -7.43 -12.31 -18.62
CA PRO A 193 -6.31 -13.25 -18.62
C PRO A 193 -4.98 -12.54 -18.41
N GLU A 194 -3.99 -13.25 -17.85
CA GLU A 194 -2.64 -12.70 -17.65
C GLU A 194 -1.93 -12.48 -18.97
N ASP A 195 -2.09 -13.41 -19.88
CA ASP A 195 -1.61 -13.29 -21.25
C ASP A 195 -2.81 -13.41 -22.22
N PRO A 196 -3.24 -12.29 -22.82
CA PRO A 196 -4.34 -12.29 -23.80
C PRO A 196 -4.03 -13.12 -25.05
N ALA A 197 -2.75 -13.40 -25.33
CA ALA A 197 -2.34 -14.18 -26.51
C ALA A 197 -2.50 -15.69 -26.31
N LEU A 198 -2.79 -16.15 -25.09
CA LEU A 198 -3.00 -17.57 -24.76
C LEU A 198 -4.47 -18.03 -24.90
N ASN A 199 -5.36 -17.18 -25.42
CA ASN A 199 -6.76 -17.54 -25.71
C ASN A 199 -6.99 -17.84 -27.19
#